data_74e61ba950abe139f7a0b21f4e2b0096
#
_entry.id   74e61ba950abe139f7a0b21f4e2b0096
#
_cell.length_a   1.000
_cell.length_b   1.000
_cell.length_c   1.000
_cell.angle_alpha   90.00
_cell.angle_beta   90.00
_cell.angle_gamma   90.00
#
_symmetry.space_group_name_H-M   'P 1'
#
loop_
_entity.id
_entity.type
_entity.pdbx_description
1 polymer ?
#
loop_
_entity_poly.entity_id
_entity_poly.type
_entity_poly.pdbx_seq_one_letter_code
_entity_poly.pdbx_strand_id
1 'polypeptide(L)'
;MRYVFVIFLLYSVLSVWAQVGTFFGVTIQNDFLNYRGHGTDRYYTGGHQASLLFCNSRRVVSHHQVSVTQQLYTPDNLQDTSVRYSDYPYAGLLFATYRIQHRMLTSKTRCSISASFGYSGKRSGARQTQQFLHRAIGDEIPQGWGHIVQNGPFVQFELVLGQPLLAVSVATAMLCQSIEVGSMFQRVRWGLSILVGAAAMPLGSFTLFTEQRQTNKKYGVGFFVTPTFTRVFKNRLLQGSLQLGSHYQRVLHEQLAGLEFGLQLRLKRTKVHFTQYLLEREFEQVSPHAFGELGIIFPLFQRIQ
;
A
#
# COMPACT_ATOMS: atom_id res chain seq x y z
N MET A 1 -22.88 16.25 -26.40
CA MET A 1 -23.73 15.33 -25.63
C MET A 1 -22.96 14.29 -24.81
N ARG A 2 -21.91 13.61 -25.34
CA ARG A 2 -21.16 12.57 -24.59
C ARG A 2 -20.52 13.06 -23.28
N TYR A 3 -19.96 14.27 -23.24
CA TYR A 3 -19.33 14.82 -22.03
C TYR A 3 -20.33 15.26 -20.95
N VAL A 4 -21.52 15.72 -21.35
CA VAL A 4 -22.59 16.10 -20.42
C VAL A 4 -23.09 14.89 -19.65
N PHE A 5 -23.18 13.72 -20.28
CA PHE A 5 -23.62 12.50 -19.63
C PHE A 5 -22.57 11.99 -18.61
N VAL A 6 -21.28 12.08 -18.96
CA VAL A 6 -20.19 11.73 -18.02
C VAL A 6 -20.16 12.67 -16.82
N ILE A 7 -20.32 13.99 -17.05
CA ILE A 7 -20.38 14.99 -15.97
C ILE A 7 -21.61 14.77 -15.10
N PHE A 8 -22.77 14.45 -15.69
CA PHE A 8 -23.99 14.15 -14.93
C PHE A 8 -23.87 12.86 -14.13
N LEU A 9 -23.25 11.84 -14.69
CA LEU A 9 -22.96 10.57 -13.98
C LEU A 9 -21.97 10.80 -12.82
N LEU A 10 -20.92 11.57 -13.03
CA LEU A 10 -19.96 11.98 -11.99
C LEU A 10 -20.66 12.82 -10.91
N TYR A 11 -21.53 13.76 -11.31
CA TYR A 11 -22.27 14.60 -10.38
C TYR A 11 -23.32 13.81 -9.57
N SER A 12 -24.01 12.85 -10.18
CA SER A 12 -24.96 11.98 -9.48
C SER A 12 -24.25 11.03 -8.52
N VAL A 13 -23.10 10.48 -8.92
CA VAL A 13 -22.25 9.68 -8.02
C VAL A 13 -21.76 10.58 -6.87
N LEU A 14 -21.22 11.75 -7.14
CA LEU A 14 -20.75 12.68 -6.11
C LEU A 14 -21.86 13.19 -5.20
N SER A 15 -23.09 13.38 -5.67
CA SER A 15 -24.20 13.85 -4.86
C SER A 15 -24.74 12.79 -3.88
N VAL A 16 -24.70 11.51 -4.25
CA VAL A 16 -24.99 10.39 -3.33
C VAL A 16 -23.94 10.30 -2.24
N TRP A 17 -22.69 10.66 -2.54
CA TRP A 17 -21.56 10.63 -1.62
C TRP A 17 -21.47 11.88 -0.73
N ALA A 18 -22.15 12.97 -1.07
CA ALA A 18 -22.17 14.23 -0.29
C ALA A 18 -22.83 14.12 1.10
N GLN A 19 -23.51 13.01 1.41
CA GLN A 19 -24.06 12.70 2.75
C GLN A 19 -23.05 11.99 3.67
N VAL A 20 -21.84 11.81 3.25
CA VAL A 20 -20.81 10.97 3.85
C VAL A 20 -19.62 11.83 4.25
N GLY A 21 -18.96 11.50 5.35
CA GLY A 21 -17.70 12.14 5.71
C GLY A 21 -16.64 11.83 4.65
N THR A 22 -16.05 12.88 4.07
CA THR A 22 -14.97 12.75 3.09
C THR A 22 -13.64 13.07 3.74
N PHE A 23 -12.63 12.20 3.53
CA PHE A 23 -11.28 12.37 4.04
C PHE A 23 -10.29 12.33 2.88
N PHE A 24 -9.20 13.05 3.04
CA PHE A 24 -8.04 12.97 2.16
C PHE A 24 -6.90 12.29 2.90
N GLY A 25 -6.20 11.40 2.20
CA GLY A 25 -5.06 10.68 2.74
C GLY A 25 -3.84 10.84 1.84
N VAL A 26 -2.69 11.01 2.47
CA VAL A 26 -1.38 10.93 1.84
C VAL A 26 -0.55 9.89 2.57
N THR A 27 0.11 9.02 1.82
CA THR A 27 1.03 8.02 2.36
C THR A 27 2.33 8.08 1.57
N ILE A 28 3.44 8.07 2.29
CA ILE A 28 4.79 8.02 1.75
C ILE A 28 5.46 6.78 2.33
N GLN A 29 5.98 5.94 1.46
CA GLN A 29 6.82 4.80 1.79
C GLN A 29 8.22 5.07 1.27
N ASN A 30 9.24 4.76 2.07
CA ASN A 30 10.62 4.89 1.63
C ASN A 30 11.52 4.01 2.51
N ASP A 31 12.56 3.46 1.93
CA ASP A 31 13.56 2.68 2.63
C ASP A 31 14.41 3.53 3.58
N PHE A 32 14.59 4.83 3.30
CA PHE A 32 15.20 5.78 4.24
C PHE A 32 14.42 5.90 5.57
N LEU A 33 13.11 5.68 5.56
CA LEU A 33 12.26 5.71 6.77
C LEU A 33 12.38 4.44 7.62
N ASN A 34 13.29 3.51 7.30
CA ASN A 34 13.46 2.30 8.09
C ASN A 34 14.08 2.59 9.46
N TYR A 35 13.74 1.76 10.45
CA TYR A 35 14.19 1.92 11.84
C TYR A 35 15.71 1.75 12.03
N ARG A 36 16.41 1.15 11.07
CA ARG A 36 17.86 0.92 11.11
C ARG A 36 18.66 2.18 10.80
N GLY A 37 18.01 3.24 10.30
CA GLY A 37 18.66 4.52 9.98
C GLY A 37 19.66 4.47 8.81
N HIS A 38 19.73 3.36 8.10
CA HIS A 38 20.58 3.20 6.94
C HIS A 38 19.70 3.14 5.70
N GLY A 39 19.56 4.29 5.03
CA GLY A 39 18.90 4.38 3.74
C GLY A 39 19.90 4.06 2.65
N THR A 40 19.73 2.94 2.00
CA THR A 40 20.25 2.73 0.64
C THR A 40 19.01 2.47 -0.19
N ASP A 41 18.77 3.31 -1.18
CA ASP A 41 17.72 3.07 -2.15
C ASP A 41 17.94 1.71 -2.80
N ARG A 42 17.17 0.70 -2.39
CA ARG A 42 17.28 -0.64 -2.94
C ARG A 42 15.96 -1.40 -2.86
N TYR A 43 15.75 -2.27 -3.83
CA TYR A 43 14.58 -3.15 -3.94
C TYR A 43 13.29 -2.36 -3.98
N TYR A 44 12.44 -2.41 -2.96
CA TYR A 44 11.32 -1.49 -2.83
C TYR A 44 11.80 -0.16 -2.23
N THR A 45 12.24 0.75 -3.09
CA THR A 45 12.83 2.03 -2.71
C THR A 45 11.80 3.01 -2.17
N GLY A 46 10.60 3.02 -2.75
CA GLY A 46 9.59 3.94 -2.27
C GLY A 46 8.23 3.82 -2.92
N GLY A 47 7.25 4.44 -2.28
CA GLY A 47 5.89 4.56 -2.74
C GLY A 47 5.23 5.85 -2.29
N HIS A 48 4.41 6.41 -3.15
CA HIS A 48 3.65 7.62 -2.87
C HIS A 48 2.19 7.36 -3.20
N GLN A 49 1.30 7.63 -2.26
CA GLN A 49 -0.14 7.47 -2.47
C GLN A 49 -0.90 8.72 -2.06
N ALA A 50 -1.81 9.16 -2.90
CA ALA A 50 -2.87 10.11 -2.56
C ALA A 50 -4.22 9.40 -2.63
N SER A 51 -5.11 9.64 -1.67
CA SER A 51 -6.39 8.94 -1.59
C SER A 51 -7.54 9.83 -1.12
N LEU A 52 -8.73 9.53 -1.62
CA LEU A 52 -10.00 10.05 -1.14
C LEU A 52 -10.79 8.90 -0.51
N LEU A 53 -11.21 9.09 0.73
CA LEU A 53 -12.00 8.11 1.48
C LEU A 53 -13.40 8.67 1.75
N PHE A 54 -14.41 7.84 1.51
CA PHE A 54 -15.82 8.15 1.70
C PHE A 54 -16.40 7.18 2.73
N CYS A 55 -16.84 7.71 3.87
CA CYS A 55 -17.32 6.92 5.00
C CYS A 55 -18.83 7.09 5.19
N ASN A 56 -19.61 6.03 5.05
CA ASN A 56 -21.05 6.05 5.33
C ASN A 56 -21.31 5.61 6.78
N SER A 57 -21.96 6.48 7.57
CA SER A 57 -22.10 6.31 9.02
C SER A 57 -23.43 5.70 9.48
N ARG A 58 -24.42 5.46 8.61
CA ARG A 58 -25.80 5.27 9.10
C ARG A 58 -26.23 3.86 9.53
N ARG A 59 -25.65 2.75 9.02
CA ARG A 59 -26.00 1.37 9.47
C ARG A 59 -24.98 0.28 9.11
N VAL A 60 -24.21 0.47 8.07
CA VAL A 60 -23.20 -0.47 7.60
C VAL A 60 -21.91 0.30 7.50
N VAL A 61 -20.91 -0.13 8.23
CA VAL A 61 -19.60 0.55 8.17
C VAL A 61 -18.95 0.16 6.86
N SER A 62 -19.39 0.82 5.80
CA SER A 62 -18.83 0.72 4.46
C SER A 62 -17.96 1.93 4.18
N HIS A 63 -16.74 1.69 3.76
CA HIS A 63 -15.81 2.72 3.34
C HIS A 63 -15.46 2.49 1.88
N HIS A 64 -15.45 3.56 1.11
CA HIS A 64 -14.99 3.54 -0.26
C HIS A 64 -13.73 4.39 -0.36
N GLN A 65 -12.76 3.94 -1.11
CA GLN A 65 -11.52 4.65 -1.32
C GLN A 65 -11.18 4.66 -2.80
N VAL A 66 -10.80 5.84 -3.29
CA VAL A 66 -10.14 6.01 -4.57
C VAL A 66 -8.73 6.49 -4.29
N SER A 67 -7.73 5.88 -4.87
CA SER A 67 -6.34 6.30 -4.68
C SER A 67 -5.55 6.25 -5.98
N VAL A 68 -4.51 7.07 -6.04
CA VAL A 68 -3.46 7.01 -7.06
C VAL A 68 -2.17 6.70 -6.32
N THR A 69 -1.45 5.67 -6.79
CA THR A 69 -0.23 5.18 -6.16
C THR A 69 0.88 5.08 -7.18
N GLN A 70 2.07 5.57 -6.82
CA GLN A 70 3.32 5.34 -7.52
C GLN A 70 4.21 4.46 -6.67
N GLN A 71 4.88 3.47 -7.28
CA GLN A 71 5.87 2.62 -6.63
C GLN A 71 7.16 2.59 -7.43
N LEU A 72 8.27 2.60 -6.72
CA LEU A 72 9.63 2.64 -7.26
C LEU A 72 10.42 1.44 -6.72
N TYR A 73 11.12 0.80 -7.63
CA TYR A 73 12.01 -0.34 -7.33
C TYR A 73 13.36 -0.09 -7.99
N THR A 74 14.44 -0.33 -7.26
CA THR A 74 15.81 -0.13 -7.73
C THR A 74 16.73 -1.28 -7.31
N PRO A 75 17.85 -1.47 -7.98
CA PRO A 75 18.91 -2.35 -7.48
C PRO A 75 19.60 -1.75 -6.24
N ASP A 76 20.45 -2.54 -5.60
CA ASP A 76 21.28 -2.09 -4.47
C ASP A 76 22.34 -1.04 -4.91
N ASN A 77 22.85 -1.15 -6.14
CA ASN A 77 23.77 -0.16 -6.70
C ASN A 77 23.07 0.74 -7.71
N LEU A 78 22.79 1.98 -7.32
CA LEU A 78 22.10 2.97 -8.15
C LEU A 78 22.92 3.51 -9.32
N GLN A 79 24.25 3.37 -9.28
CA GLN A 79 25.16 3.83 -10.34
C GLN A 79 25.33 2.79 -11.43
N ASP A 80 24.88 1.55 -11.20
CA ASP A 80 24.97 0.50 -12.20
C ASP A 80 23.99 0.74 -13.35
N THR A 81 24.55 0.93 -14.54
CA THR A 81 23.79 1.08 -15.79
C THR A 81 23.58 -0.25 -16.50
N SER A 82 24.15 -1.35 -15.99
CA SER A 82 23.98 -2.69 -16.54
C SER A 82 22.78 -3.40 -15.90
N VAL A 83 22.20 -4.35 -16.63
CA VAL A 83 21.16 -5.23 -16.05
C VAL A 83 21.86 -6.40 -15.38
N ARG A 84 21.90 -6.41 -14.06
CA ARG A 84 22.45 -7.54 -13.29
C ARG A 84 21.34 -8.54 -12.94
N TYR A 85 21.61 -9.80 -13.19
CA TYR A 85 20.71 -10.90 -12.79
C TYR A 85 20.75 -11.15 -11.28
N SER A 86 21.81 -10.74 -10.63
CA SER A 86 22.06 -10.90 -9.20
C SER A 86 21.44 -9.80 -8.35
N ASP A 87 20.70 -8.87 -8.96
CA ASP A 87 20.13 -7.74 -8.25
C ASP A 87 18.69 -7.42 -8.70
N TYR A 88 18.03 -6.53 -7.98
CA TYR A 88 16.69 -6.06 -8.31
C TYR A 88 16.72 -5.19 -9.58
N PRO A 89 15.73 -5.27 -10.46
CA PRO A 89 15.68 -4.38 -11.61
C PRO A 89 15.14 -3.00 -11.25
N TYR A 90 15.52 -1.97 -12.02
CA TYR A 90 14.77 -0.73 -12.03
C TYR A 90 13.36 -0.98 -12.54
N ALA A 91 12.36 -0.66 -11.72
CA ALA A 91 10.96 -0.77 -12.11
C ALA A 91 10.13 0.34 -11.49
N GLY A 92 9.10 0.77 -12.20
CA GLY A 92 8.16 1.76 -11.71
C GLY A 92 6.73 1.37 -12.04
N LEU A 93 5.82 1.58 -11.11
CA LEU A 93 4.38 1.38 -11.26
C LEU A 93 3.65 2.68 -10.96
N LEU A 94 2.65 3.02 -11.75
CA LEU A 94 1.68 4.08 -11.47
C LEU A 94 0.28 3.54 -11.72
N PHE A 95 -0.57 3.58 -10.70
CA PHE A 95 -1.91 2.98 -10.80
C PHE A 95 -2.96 3.69 -9.95
N ALA A 96 -4.19 3.65 -10.43
CA ALA A 96 -5.36 4.02 -9.68
C ALA A 96 -6.02 2.77 -9.09
N THR A 97 -6.51 2.89 -7.86
CA THR A 97 -7.21 1.82 -7.14
C THR A 97 -8.56 2.29 -6.66
N TYR A 98 -9.59 1.50 -6.90
CA TYR A 98 -10.87 1.62 -6.21
C TYR A 98 -11.00 0.48 -5.20
N ARG A 99 -11.32 0.81 -3.95
CA ARG A 99 -11.45 -0.14 -2.85
C ARG A 99 -12.77 0.07 -2.11
N ILE A 100 -13.43 -1.03 -1.83
CA ILE A 100 -14.59 -1.08 -0.95
C ILE A 100 -14.19 -1.88 0.29
N GLN A 101 -14.44 -1.32 1.47
CA GLN A 101 -14.25 -2.00 2.74
C GLN A 101 -15.59 -2.12 3.44
N HIS A 102 -15.86 -3.30 3.97
CA HIS A 102 -17.09 -3.61 4.66
C HIS A 102 -16.82 -4.32 5.98
N ARG A 103 -17.54 -3.93 7.03
CA ARG A 103 -17.53 -4.64 8.31
C ARG A 103 -18.86 -5.34 8.52
N MET A 104 -18.82 -6.64 8.71
CA MET A 104 -19.99 -7.42 9.09
C MET A 104 -20.37 -7.14 10.54
N LEU A 105 -21.63 -6.77 10.78
CA LEU A 105 -22.07 -6.37 12.12
C LEU A 105 -22.07 -7.54 13.12
N THR A 106 -22.45 -8.73 12.67
CA THR A 106 -22.60 -9.91 13.51
C THR A 106 -21.25 -10.53 13.90
N SER A 107 -20.43 -10.87 12.93
CA SER A 107 -19.13 -11.53 13.16
C SER A 107 -17.99 -10.56 13.46
N LYS A 108 -18.21 -9.25 13.29
CA LYS A 108 -17.17 -8.20 13.31
C LYS A 108 -16.05 -8.44 12.29
N THR A 109 -16.22 -9.42 11.41
CA THR A 109 -15.31 -9.72 10.30
C THR A 109 -15.28 -8.53 9.36
N ARG A 110 -14.13 -8.27 8.82
CA ARG A 110 -13.87 -7.18 7.88
C ARG A 110 -13.49 -7.77 6.55
N CYS A 111 -14.05 -7.21 5.51
CA CYS A 111 -13.78 -7.59 4.14
C CYS A 111 -13.41 -6.35 3.35
N SER A 112 -12.36 -6.43 2.55
CA SER A 112 -11.97 -5.39 1.61
C SER A 112 -11.76 -5.99 0.25
N ILE A 113 -12.35 -5.39 -0.77
CA ILE A 113 -12.15 -5.76 -2.18
C ILE A 113 -11.62 -4.55 -2.89
N SER A 114 -10.57 -4.70 -3.67
CA SER A 114 -10.04 -3.64 -4.51
C SER A 114 -9.71 -4.09 -5.92
N ALA A 115 -9.83 -3.14 -6.84
CA ALA A 115 -9.41 -3.27 -8.22
C ALA A 115 -8.47 -2.11 -8.55
N SER A 116 -7.33 -2.43 -9.14
CA SER A 116 -6.32 -1.48 -9.56
C SER A 116 -6.08 -1.60 -11.06
N PHE A 117 -5.93 -0.45 -11.70
CA PHE A 117 -5.54 -0.33 -13.09
C PHE A 117 -4.40 0.66 -13.20
N GLY A 118 -3.36 0.30 -13.94
CA GLY A 118 -2.18 1.14 -14.02
C GLY A 118 -1.26 0.82 -15.19
N TYR A 119 -0.11 1.44 -15.10
CA TYR A 119 0.96 1.30 -16.07
C TYR A 119 2.29 1.04 -15.38
N SER A 120 3.07 0.10 -15.90
CA SER A 120 4.43 -0.20 -15.46
C SER A 120 5.45 0.33 -16.46
N GLY A 121 6.67 0.60 -15.98
CA GLY A 121 7.79 1.03 -16.80
C GLY A 121 7.90 2.55 -16.94
N LYS A 122 8.41 3.04 -18.08
CA LYS A 122 8.76 4.45 -18.29
C LYS A 122 7.61 5.44 -18.03
N ARG A 123 6.37 5.05 -18.36
CA ARG A 123 5.19 5.89 -18.16
C ARG A 123 4.73 6.00 -16.70
N SER A 124 5.32 5.23 -15.79
CA SER A 124 5.05 5.37 -14.35
C SER A 124 5.55 6.68 -13.75
N GLY A 125 6.48 7.36 -14.41
CA GLY A 125 7.12 8.57 -13.90
C GLY A 125 8.13 8.31 -12.76
N ALA A 126 8.40 7.06 -12.42
CA ALA A 126 9.25 6.68 -11.29
C ALA A 126 10.67 7.26 -11.38
N ARG A 127 11.29 7.21 -12.57
CA ARG A 127 12.60 7.87 -12.83
C ARG A 127 12.58 9.35 -12.44
N GLN A 128 11.58 10.07 -12.94
CA GLN A 128 11.47 11.52 -12.72
C GLN A 128 11.32 11.84 -11.24
N THR A 129 10.48 11.07 -10.54
CA THR A 129 10.24 11.23 -9.11
C THR A 129 11.51 10.96 -8.31
N GLN A 130 12.20 9.84 -8.52
CA GLN A 130 13.42 9.53 -7.78
C GLN A 130 14.52 10.57 -8.06
N GLN A 131 14.77 10.89 -9.33
CA GLN A 131 15.78 11.89 -9.67
C GLN A 131 15.46 13.30 -9.13
N PHE A 132 14.17 13.67 -9.05
CA PHE A 132 13.76 14.92 -8.41
C PHE A 132 14.06 14.89 -6.91
N LEU A 133 13.69 13.80 -6.21
CA LEU A 133 13.93 13.68 -4.76
C LEU A 133 15.43 13.71 -4.44
N HIS A 134 16.26 12.94 -5.17
CA HIS A 134 17.72 12.93 -4.96
C HIS A 134 18.33 14.32 -5.17
N ARG A 135 17.93 15.05 -6.22
CA ARG A 135 18.39 16.43 -6.40
C ARG A 135 17.97 17.35 -5.25
N ALA A 136 16.74 17.18 -4.74
CA ALA A 136 16.22 18.02 -3.68
C ALA A 136 16.95 17.81 -2.34
N ILE A 137 17.43 16.60 -2.07
CA ILE A 137 18.16 16.28 -0.83
C ILE A 137 19.69 16.27 -1.02
N GLY A 138 20.19 16.50 -2.24
CA GLY A 138 21.62 16.50 -2.53
C GLY A 138 22.26 15.12 -2.59
N ASP A 139 21.50 14.08 -2.89
CA ASP A 139 21.96 12.70 -2.99
C ASP A 139 22.35 12.30 -4.42
N GLU A 140 23.05 11.17 -4.56
CA GLU A 140 23.53 10.66 -5.86
C GLU A 140 22.37 10.34 -6.81
N ILE A 141 22.47 10.82 -8.05
CA ILE A 141 21.42 10.62 -9.06
C ILE A 141 21.49 9.20 -9.63
N PRO A 142 20.42 8.39 -9.52
CA PRO A 142 20.37 7.04 -10.08
C PRO A 142 20.54 7.01 -11.59
N GLN A 143 21.46 6.19 -12.10
CA GLN A 143 21.86 6.16 -13.52
C GLN A 143 21.18 5.05 -14.33
N GLY A 144 20.79 3.93 -13.70
CA GLY A 144 20.33 2.72 -14.39
C GLY A 144 18.89 2.74 -14.93
N TRP A 145 18.14 3.83 -14.79
CA TRP A 145 16.77 3.97 -15.28
C TRP A 145 16.60 3.81 -16.80
N GLY A 146 17.67 3.78 -17.56
CA GLY A 146 17.64 3.44 -19.00
C GLY A 146 17.13 2.02 -19.27
N HIS A 147 17.37 1.10 -18.35
CA HIS A 147 17.05 -0.33 -18.44
C HIS A 147 15.85 -0.73 -17.57
N ILE A 148 14.87 0.15 -17.45
CA ILE A 148 13.64 -0.10 -16.68
C ILE A 148 12.87 -1.30 -17.24
N VAL A 149 12.51 -2.21 -16.34
CA VAL A 149 11.74 -3.43 -16.67
C VAL A 149 10.26 -3.12 -16.78
N GLN A 150 9.56 -3.83 -17.68
CA GLN A 150 8.11 -3.84 -17.83
C GLN A 150 7.50 -2.50 -18.29
N ASN A 151 7.28 -2.39 -19.59
CA ASN A 151 6.44 -1.32 -20.15
C ASN A 151 5.09 -1.90 -20.56
N GLY A 152 4.02 -1.49 -19.91
CA GLY A 152 2.69 -1.90 -20.30
C GLY A 152 1.61 -1.65 -19.25
N PRO A 153 0.35 -1.74 -19.68
CA PRO A 153 -0.78 -1.67 -18.75
C PRO A 153 -0.83 -2.91 -17.87
N PHE A 154 -1.44 -2.76 -16.71
CA PHE A 154 -1.73 -3.89 -15.82
C PHE A 154 -3.06 -3.71 -15.10
N VAL A 155 -3.63 -4.83 -14.69
CA VAL A 155 -4.82 -4.91 -13.84
C VAL A 155 -4.50 -5.82 -12.67
N GLN A 156 -4.99 -5.44 -11.48
CA GLN A 156 -4.76 -6.16 -10.25
C GLN A 156 -6.03 -6.15 -9.39
N PHE A 157 -6.39 -7.28 -8.79
CA PHE A 157 -7.49 -7.43 -7.85
C PHE A 157 -6.95 -7.93 -6.52
N GLU A 158 -7.52 -7.43 -5.43
CA GLU A 158 -7.16 -7.87 -4.08
C GLU A 158 -8.43 -8.05 -3.24
N LEU A 159 -8.47 -9.18 -2.54
CA LEU A 159 -9.43 -9.46 -1.47
C LEU A 159 -8.65 -9.55 -0.15
N VAL A 160 -9.09 -8.81 0.87
CA VAL A 160 -8.53 -8.88 2.23
C VAL A 160 -9.65 -9.24 3.20
N LEU A 161 -9.39 -10.20 4.06
CA LEU A 161 -10.27 -10.61 5.15
C LEU A 161 -9.55 -10.41 6.48
N GLY A 162 -10.24 -9.81 7.45
CA GLY A 162 -9.76 -9.66 8.81
C GLY A 162 -10.77 -10.24 9.78
N GLN A 163 -10.42 -11.31 10.49
CA GLN A 163 -11.27 -12.00 11.45
C GLN A 163 -10.79 -11.69 12.88
N PRO A 164 -11.59 -11.02 13.72
CA PRO A 164 -11.21 -10.78 15.10
C PRO A 164 -11.20 -12.10 15.87
N LEU A 165 -10.06 -12.40 16.48
CA LEU A 165 -9.88 -13.55 17.38
C LEU A 165 -10.14 -13.15 18.84
N LEU A 166 -9.67 -11.95 19.20
CA LEU A 166 -9.84 -11.37 20.53
C LEU A 166 -10.07 -9.85 20.37
N ALA A 167 -11.03 -9.33 21.12
CA ALA A 167 -11.26 -7.88 21.16
C ALA A 167 -11.66 -7.47 22.59
N VAL A 168 -10.70 -6.96 23.34
CA VAL A 168 -10.89 -6.37 24.68
C VAL A 168 -10.75 -4.85 24.62
N SER A 169 -10.98 -4.15 25.72
CA SER A 169 -10.99 -2.69 25.76
C SER A 169 -9.68 -2.03 25.29
N VAL A 170 -8.55 -2.67 25.53
CA VAL A 170 -7.22 -2.12 25.28
C VAL A 170 -6.43 -2.85 24.20
N ALA A 171 -6.90 -4.03 23.75
CA ALA A 171 -6.19 -4.85 22.78
C ALA A 171 -7.16 -5.55 21.81
N THR A 172 -6.67 -5.79 20.59
CA THR A 172 -7.37 -6.57 19.59
C THR A 172 -6.37 -7.50 18.90
N ALA A 173 -6.71 -8.78 18.79
CA ALA A 173 -5.99 -9.73 17.94
C ALA A 173 -6.87 -10.10 16.76
N MET A 174 -6.29 -10.12 15.56
CA MET A 174 -7.01 -10.36 14.31
C MET A 174 -6.20 -11.23 13.36
N LEU A 175 -6.83 -12.29 12.87
CA LEU A 175 -6.30 -13.06 11.74
C LEU A 175 -6.61 -12.29 10.45
N CYS A 176 -5.57 -11.94 9.74
CA CYS A 176 -5.65 -11.25 8.45
C CYS A 176 -5.25 -12.20 7.32
N GLN A 177 -5.98 -12.14 6.22
CA GLN A 177 -5.72 -12.96 5.03
C GLN A 177 -5.92 -12.08 3.81
N SER A 178 -5.04 -12.20 2.81
CA SER A 178 -5.28 -11.57 1.51
C SER A 178 -4.97 -12.50 0.36
N ILE A 179 -5.71 -12.29 -0.72
CA ILE A 179 -5.46 -12.90 -2.03
C ILE A 179 -5.33 -11.76 -3.01
N GLU A 180 -4.21 -11.71 -3.70
CA GLU A 180 -3.95 -10.76 -4.77
C GLU A 180 -3.75 -11.52 -6.09
N VAL A 181 -4.51 -11.14 -7.12
CA VAL A 181 -4.50 -11.78 -8.44
C VAL A 181 -4.53 -10.71 -9.53
N GLY A 182 -3.62 -10.83 -10.48
CA GLY A 182 -3.58 -9.92 -11.61
C GLY A 182 -2.42 -10.16 -12.54
N SER A 183 -2.17 -9.19 -13.41
CA SER A 183 -1.11 -9.29 -14.39
C SER A 183 0.29 -9.03 -13.82
N MET A 184 0.41 -8.32 -12.68
CA MET A 184 1.70 -8.01 -12.05
C MET A 184 2.04 -9.02 -10.96
N PHE A 185 1.13 -9.25 -10.02
CA PHE A 185 1.36 -10.08 -8.85
C PHE A 185 0.27 -11.15 -8.72
N GLN A 186 0.65 -12.33 -8.24
CA GLN A 186 -0.26 -13.37 -7.77
C GLN A 186 0.31 -13.91 -6.46
N ARG A 187 -0.37 -13.63 -5.36
CA ARG A 187 0.11 -14.02 -4.02
C ARG A 187 -1.04 -14.18 -3.03
N VAL A 188 -0.79 -15.00 -2.04
CA VAL A 188 -1.67 -15.16 -0.89
C VAL A 188 -0.85 -14.81 0.35
N ARG A 189 -1.43 -14.05 1.27
CA ARG A 189 -0.76 -13.63 2.49
C ARG A 189 -1.63 -13.92 3.71
N TRP A 190 -0.99 -14.34 4.78
CA TRP A 190 -1.59 -14.50 6.11
C TRP A 190 -0.82 -13.65 7.11
N GLY A 191 -1.50 -13.20 8.14
CA GLY A 191 -0.87 -12.48 9.24
C GLY A 191 -1.73 -12.50 10.49
N LEU A 192 -1.08 -12.43 11.64
CA LEU A 192 -1.73 -12.26 12.93
C LEU A 192 -1.45 -10.85 13.45
N SER A 193 -2.43 -9.97 13.37
CA SER A 193 -2.29 -8.59 13.81
C SER A 193 -2.70 -8.45 15.28
N ILE A 194 -1.80 -7.94 16.08
CA ILE A 194 -2.04 -7.60 17.49
C ILE A 194 -1.92 -6.09 17.62
N LEU A 195 -3.01 -5.45 18.05
CA LEU A 195 -3.08 -4.01 18.29
C LEU A 195 -3.31 -3.77 19.78
N VAL A 196 -2.55 -2.87 20.36
CA VAL A 196 -2.69 -2.42 21.76
C VAL A 196 -2.85 -0.90 21.78
N GLY A 197 -3.82 -0.41 22.53
CA GLY A 197 -4.04 1.03 22.75
C GLY A 197 -5.42 1.52 22.31
N ALA A 198 -5.61 2.84 22.39
CA ALA A 198 -6.89 3.51 22.19
C ALA A 198 -7.08 4.05 20.75
N ALA A 199 -6.13 3.91 19.87
CA ALA A 199 -6.27 4.31 18.47
C ALA A 199 -7.04 3.25 17.68
N ALA A 200 -7.70 3.69 16.62
CA ALA A 200 -8.30 2.78 15.66
C ALA A 200 -7.19 2.04 14.88
N MET A 201 -7.56 0.92 14.27
CA MET A 201 -6.62 0.06 13.55
C MET A 201 -5.88 0.75 12.40
N PRO A 202 -4.68 0.20 12.04
CA PRO A 202 -3.82 0.74 11.00
C PRO A 202 -4.51 0.90 9.65
N LEU A 203 -4.05 1.91 8.93
CA LEU A 203 -4.32 2.15 7.51
C LEU A 203 -3.20 1.60 6.63
N GLY A 204 -2.43 0.66 7.12
CA GLY A 204 -1.35 0.02 6.37
C GLY A 204 -1.83 -1.04 5.39
N SER A 205 -0.93 -1.52 4.55
CA SER A 205 -1.24 -2.33 3.36
C SER A 205 -2.01 -3.62 3.62
N PHE A 206 -1.74 -4.33 4.70
CA PHE A 206 -2.38 -5.60 5.01
C PHE A 206 -3.43 -5.50 6.12
N THR A 207 -3.25 -4.59 7.05
CA THR A 207 -4.14 -4.38 8.20
C THR A 207 -5.13 -3.25 8.00
N LEU A 208 -5.61 -3.10 6.80
CA LEU A 208 -6.38 -1.98 6.22
C LEU A 208 -7.76 -1.74 6.81
N PHE A 209 -7.95 -1.82 8.10
CA PHE A 209 -9.27 -1.59 8.63
C PHE A 209 -9.30 -0.36 9.52
N THR A 210 -9.75 0.74 8.92
CA THR A 210 -10.16 1.92 9.66
C THR A 210 -11.40 1.61 10.46
N GLU A 211 -11.26 1.07 11.65
CA GLU A 211 -12.36 1.17 12.58
C GLU A 211 -12.25 2.43 13.40
N GLN A 212 -13.18 3.29 13.21
CA GLN A 212 -13.56 4.20 14.25
C GLN A 212 -14.39 3.36 15.26
N ARG A 213 -13.70 2.71 16.23
CA ARG A 213 -14.41 2.41 17.47
C ARG A 213 -14.98 3.74 17.90
N GLN A 214 -16.31 3.83 18.08
CA GLN A 214 -16.96 4.98 18.67
C GLN A 214 -16.48 5.17 20.10
N THR A 215 -15.24 5.53 20.25
CA THR A 215 -14.74 6.06 21.50
C THR A 215 -14.95 7.57 21.38
N ASN A 216 -15.69 8.16 22.33
CA ASN A 216 -15.80 9.60 22.47
C ASN A 216 -14.44 10.29 22.71
N LYS A 217 -13.35 9.54 22.65
CA LYS A 217 -11.99 10.06 22.83
C LYS A 217 -11.52 10.75 21.56
N LYS A 218 -11.24 12.04 21.67
CA LYS A 218 -10.68 12.87 20.59
C LYS A 218 -9.24 12.51 20.26
N TYR A 219 -8.52 11.90 21.18
CA TYR A 219 -7.10 11.55 21.07
C TYR A 219 -6.91 10.07 21.40
N GLY A 220 -5.97 9.45 20.74
CA GLY A 220 -5.62 8.05 20.99
C GLY A 220 -4.28 7.68 20.38
N VAL A 221 -3.59 6.77 21.04
CA VAL A 221 -2.36 6.13 20.60
C VAL A 221 -2.59 4.64 20.53
N GLY A 222 -2.06 3.99 19.53
CA GLY A 222 -2.08 2.53 19.40
C GLY A 222 -0.79 2.04 18.78
N PHE A 223 -0.34 0.89 19.26
CA PHE A 223 0.80 0.16 18.74
C PHE A 223 0.30 -1.14 18.14
N PHE A 224 0.93 -1.58 17.06
CA PHE A 224 0.59 -2.85 16.46
C PHE A 224 1.83 -3.61 16.02
N VAL A 225 1.66 -4.92 15.95
CA VAL A 225 2.62 -5.86 15.38
C VAL A 225 1.87 -6.92 14.60
N THR A 226 2.37 -7.25 13.41
CA THR A 226 1.76 -8.23 12.51
C THR A 226 2.84 -9.06 11.85
N PRO A 227 3.23 -10.21 12.41
CA PRO A 227 3.97 -11.20 11.66
C PRO A 227 3.13 -11.67 10.46
N THR A 228 3.79 -11.81 9.31
CA THR A 228 3.15 -12.17 8.05
C THR A 228 3.87 -13.34 7.39
N PHE A 229 3.11 -14.12 6.66
CA PHE A 229 3.60 -15.16 5.76
C PHE A 229 2.95 -14.96 4.40
N THR A 230 3.76 -14.93 3.34
CA THR A 230 3.29 -14.71 1.97
C THR A 230 3.74 -15.87 1.09
N ARG A 231 2.80 -16.46 0.34
CA ARG A 231 3.13 -17.35 -0.77
C ARG A 231 2.99 -16.59 -2.08
N VAL A 232 4.08 -16.51 -2.82
CA VAL A 232 4.18 -15.80 -4.11
C VAL A 232 4.11 -16.83 -5.23
N PHE A 233 3.14 -16.68 -6.14
CA PHE A 233 3.02 -17.50 -7.33
C PHE A 233 3.55 -16.76 -8.57
N LYS A 234 3.49 -15.41 -8.53
CA LYS A 234 3.97 -14.56 -9.61
C LYS A 234 4.40 -13.21 -9.08
N ASN A 235 5.59 -12.78 -9.50
CA ASN A 235 6.06 -11.42 -9.40
C ASN A 235 6.64 -11.02 -10.76
N ARG A 236 5.86 -10.31 -11.55
CA ARG A 236 6.26 -9.94 -12.92
C ARG A 236 7.44 -8.98 -12.96
N LEU A 237 7.70 -8.21 -11.90
CA LEU A 237 8.88 -7.35 -11.84
C LEU A 237 10.17 -8.17 -11.86
N LEU A 238 10.19 -9.33 -11.21
CA LEU A 238 11.34 -10.21 -11.08
C LEU A 238 11.40 -11.30 -12.16
N GLN A 239 10.24 -11.78 -12.61
CA GLN A 239 10.16 -12.86 -13.58
C GLN A 239 10.10 -12.40 -15.04
N GLY A 240 9.97 -11.09 -15.27
CA GLY A 240 9.90 -10.53 -16.62
C GLY A 240 8.55 -10.76 -17.31
N SER A 241 8.44 -10.31 -18.56
CA SER A 241 7.31 -10.64 -19.45
C SER A 241 7.73 -11.73 -20.43
N LEU A 242 6.74 -12.44 -20.97
CA LEU A 242 6.95 -13.44 -22.04
C LEU A 242 7.66 -12.87 -23.29
N GLN A 243 7.69 -11.55 -23.43
CA GLN A 243 8.31 -10.85 -24.58
C GLN A 243 9.79 -10.49 -24.38
N LEU A 244 10.23 -10.44 -23.11
CA LEU A 244 11.65 -10.21 -22.75
C LEU A 244 12.24 -11.58 -22.45
N GLY A 245 13.01 -12.16 -23.35
CA GLY A 245 13.56 -13.50 -23.29
C GLY A 245 13.98 -13.97 -21.89
N SER A 246 14.23 -15.26 -21.75
CA SER A 246 14.54 -15.97 -20.48
C SER A 246 15.66 -15.35 -19.61
N HIS A 247 16.46 -14.45 -20.17
CA HIS A 247 17.59 -13.80 -19.51
C HIS A 247 17.22 -12.85 -18.35
N TYR A 248 15.94 -12.52 -18.14
CA TYR A 248 15.51 -11.60 -17.07
C TYR A 248 14.70 -12.29 -15.97
N GLN A 249 14.63 -13.62 -16.00
CA GLN A 249 13.82 -14.35 -15.02
C GLN A 249 14.69 -14.70 -13.80
N ARG A 250 14.24 -14.24 -12.63
CA ARG A 250 14.80 -14.62 -11.33
C ARG A 250 13.99 -15.76 -10.74
N VAL A 251 14.66 -16.67 -10.09
CA VAL A 251 13.99 -17.73 -9.33
C VAL A 251 13.52 -17.15 -8.00
N LEU A 252 12.21 -17.04 -7.85
CA LEU A 252 11.62 -16.47 -6.65
C LEU A 252 11.68 -17.45 -5.48
N HIS A 253 11.85 -16.89 -4.28
CA HIS A 253 11.43 -17.58 -3.07
C HIS A 253 9.91 -17.51 -3.00
N GLU A 254 9.25 -18.66 -3.14
CA GLU A 254 7.78 -18.71 -3.15
C GLU A 254 7.17 -18.44 -1.77
N GLN A 255 7.93 -18.60 -0.72
CA GLN A 255 7.50 -18.45 0.67
C GLN A 255 8.34 -17.37 1.34
N LEU A 256 7.68 -16.33 1.81
CA LEU A 256 8.32 -15.16 2.40
C LEU A 256 7.72 -14.89 3.77
N ALA A 257 8.56 -14.82 4.78
CA ALA A 257 8.20 -14.29 6.08
C ALA A 257 8.34 -12.76 6.08
N GLY A 258 7.57 -12.09 6.92
CA GLY A 258 7.64 -10.64 7.10
C GLY A 258 7.14 -10.23 8.46
N LEU A 259 7.45 -9.00 8.84
CA LEU A 259 6.95 -8.39 10.04
C LEU A 259 6.56 -6.93 9.75
N GLU A 260 5.33 -6.59 10.09
CA GLU A 260 4.84 -5.21 10.08
C GLU A 260 4.64 -4.77 11.53
N PHE A 261 5.14 -3.60 11.90
CA PHE A 261 4.88 -3.03 13.23
C PHE A 261 4.90 -1.51 13.17
N GLY A 262 4.21 -0.90 14.10
CA GLY A 262 4.16 0.56 14.07
C GLY A 262 3.25 1.17 15.11
N LEU A 263 3.05 2.45 14.91
CA LEU A 263 2.27 3.26 15.81
C LEU A 263 1.20 4.04 15.05
N GLN A 264 0.09 4.32 15.72
CA GLN A 264 -1.00 5.15 15.22
C GLN A 264 -1.37 6.21 16.21
N LEU A 265 -1.59 7.38 15.69
CA LEU A 265 -2.06 8.53 16.44
C LEU A 265 -3.42 8.95 15.87
N ARG A 266 -4.37 9.18 16.76
CA ARG A 266 -5.61 9.87 16.45
C ARG A 266 -5.62 11.23 17.11
N LEU A 267 -5.70 12.28 16.32
CA LEU A 267 -5.73 13.67 16.73
C LEU A 267 -7.07 14.26 16.29
N LYS A 268 -8.08 14.13 17.13
CA LYS A 268 -9.47 14.42 16.80
C LYS A 268 -9.94 13.53 15.64
N ARG A 269 -10.04 14.08 14.44
CA ARG A 269 -10.47 13.36 13.21
C ARG A 269 -9.30 13.04 12.28
N THR A 270 -8.16 13.66 12.49
CA THR A 270 -6.93 13.35 11.76
C THR A 270 -6.32 12.08 12.33
N LYS A 271 -5.83 11.24 11.47
CA LYS A 271 -5.09 10.02 11.80
C LYS A 271 -3.71 10.12 11.19
N VAL A 272 -2.72 9.78 11.97
CA VAL A 272 -1.33 9.64 11.53
C VAL A 272 -0.88 8.24 11.86
N HIS A 273 -0.18 7.58 10.96
CA HIS A 273 0.41 6.28 11.23
C HIS A 273 1.86 6.25 10.76
N PHE A 274 2.65 5.48 11.46
CA PHE A 274 4.00 5.13 11.08
C PHE A 274 4.13 3.62 11.16
N THR A 275 4.54 2.99 10.05
CA THR A 275 4.68 1.53 9.94
C THR A 275 6.07 1.18 9.47
N GLN A 276 6.65 0.15 10.07
CA GLN A 276 7.88 -0.49 9.62
C GLN A 276 7.55 -1.83 9.00
N TYR A 277 8.18 -2.12 7.88
CA TYR A 277 8.10 -3.38 7.16
C TYR A 277 9.46 -4.05 7.16
N LEU A 278 9.51 -5.28 7.63
CA LEU A 278 10.67 -6.15 7.51
C LEU A 278 10.28 -7.28 6.59
N LEU A 279 10.99 -7.42 5.49
CA LEU A 279 10.71 -8.39 4.45
C LEU A 279 11.90 -9.33 4.29
N GLU A 280 11.59 -10.61 4.13
CA GLU A 280 12.56 -11.60 3.72
C GLU A 280 12.98 -11.36 2.26
N ARG A 281 14.13 -11.90 1.88
CA ARG A 281 14.65 -11.81 0.51
C ARG A 281 13.71 -12.50 -0.48
N GLU A 282 13.38 -11.85 -1.58
CA GLU A 282 12.47 -12.38 -2.60
C GLU A 282 13.14 -13.39 -3.56
N PHE A 283 14.47 -13.41 -3.64
CA PHE A 283 15.28 -14.38 -4.37
C PHE A 283 16.69 -14.48 -3.74
N GLU A 284 17.47 -15.46 -4.16
CA GLU A 284 18.68 -15.86 -3.41
C GLU A 284 19.77 -14.78 -3.37
N GLN A 285 19.91 -13.99 -4.43
CA GLN A 285 21.02 -13.04 -4.58
C GLN A 285 20.80 -11.70 -3.87
N VAL A 286 19.61 -11.46 -3.31
CA VAL A 286 19.31 -10.21 -2.59
C VAL A 286 19.28 -10.40 -1.09
N SER A 287 19.45 -9.31 -0.37
CA SER A 287 19.38 -9.28 1.09
C SER A 287 17.93 -9.07 1.58
N PRO A 288 17.61 -9.42 2.83
CA PRO A 288 16.37 -8.99 3.46
C PRO A 288 16.25 -7.46 3.42
N HIS A 289 15.03 -6.99 3.25
CA HIS A 289 14.76 -5.57 3.06
C HIS A 289 13.88 -5.00 4.17
N ALA A 290 14.07 -3.72 4.47
CA ALA A 290 13.25 -2.98 5.41
C ALA A 290 12.93 -1.59 4.85
N PHE A 291 11.68 -1.16 5.01
CA PHE A 291 11.29 0.21 4.69
C PHE A 291 10.26 0.73 5.70
N GLY A 292 10.10 2.04 5.73
CA GLY A 292 9.10 2.70 6.57
C GLY A 292 7.99 3.32 5.75
N GLU A 293 6.84 3.48 6.39
CA GLU A 293 5.67 4.17 5.85
C GLU A 293 5.21 5.24 6.83
N LEU A 294 4.98 6.44 6.33
CA LEU A 294 4.31 7.53 7.05
C LEU A 294 3.05 7.91 6.31
N GLY A 295 1.92 7.88 7.00
CA GLY A 295 0.64 8.28 6.41
C GLY A 295 -0.14 9.23 7.29
N ILE A 296 -0.87 10.14 6.64
CA ILE A 296 -1.79 11.07 7.30
C ILE A 296 -3.13 11.04 6.58
N ILE A 297 -4.22 11.02 7.34
CA ILE A 297 -5.58 11.12 6.85
C ILE A 297 -6.29 12.20 7.64
N PHE A 298 -6.89 13.15 6.95
CA PHE A 298 -7.61 14.27 7.55
C PHE A 298 -8.94 14.52 6.85
N PRO A 299 -9.94 15.08 7.57
CA PRO A 299 -11.24 15.38 6.99
C PRO A 299 -11.14 16.54 5.99
N LEU A 300 -11.77 16.38 4.80
CA LEU A 300 -11.91 17.46 3.82
C LEU A 300 -13.24 18.21 4.01
N PHE A 301 -14.33 17.47 4.04
CA PHE A 301 -15.66 18.04 4.15
C PHE A 301 -16.48 17.29 5.19
N GLN A 302 -17.29 18.05 5.94
CA GLN A 302 -18.32 17.51 6.81
C GLN A 302 -19.56 18.39 6.72
N ARG A 303 -20.70 17.76 6.59
CA ARG A 303 -21.95 18.42 6.97
C ARG A 303 -21.97 18.51 8.50
N ILE A 304 -22.00 19.72 9.02
CA ILE A 304 -22.36 20.00 10.42
C ILE A 304 -23.80 19.55 10.55
N GLN A 305 -24.05 18.50 11.34
CA GLN A 305 -25.41 18.13 11.78
C GLN A 305 -25.74 18.92 13.02
#